data_8fec9d8376f3183479e99fa967396c4c
#
_entry.id   8fec9d8376f3183479e99fa967396c4c
#
_cell.length_a   1.000
_cell.length_b   1.000
_cell.length_c   1.000
_cell.angle_alpha   90.00
_cell.angle_beta   90.00
_cell.angle_gamma   90.00
#
_symmetry.space_group_name_H-M   'P 1'
#
loop_
_entity.id
_entity.type
_entity.pdbx_description
1 polymer ?
#
loop_
_entity_poly.entity_id
_entity_poly.type
_entity_poly.pdbx_seq_one_letter_code
_entity_poly.pdbx_strand_id
1 'polypeptide(L)'
;NISGTNRNFYSAYFVLDITNPDVDPKLLWSFSDVSLGLTTGIPSVIRVSPTADAKTDNTNAKWMVLFGSGPNGYAADLPAAPVQTASVYAVDLKVGPGAGNSQVTKLSAGSFQSFLGNIVALDRDFDYRSDVAYFGRTINDGSLPWRGKMYRLTTGGCTNAPCSTSTWGVNNGGSRSPTEMLDTFYDYNSLSGTTEEMGPDTTQPG
;
A
#
# COMPACT_ATOMS: atom_id res chain seq x y z
N ASN A 1 16.25 16.09 -19.02
CA ASN A 1 16.07 17.30 -19.83
C ASN A 1 15.74 16.87 -21.26
N ILE A 2 14.52 17.11 -21.72
CA ILE A 2 14.11 16.84 -23.10
C ILE A 2 13.91 18.19 -23.78
N SER A 3 14.67 18.45 -24.84
CA SER A 3 14.60 19.72 -25.60
C SER A 3 14.84 20.98 -24.77
N GLY A 4 15.75 20.94 -23.78
CA GLY A 4 16.07 22.07 -22.93
C GLY A 4 15.03 22.42 -21.86
N THR A 5 13.95 21.65 -21.74
CA THR A 5 12.89 21.86 -20.73
C THR A 5 13.01 20.80 -19.65
N ASN A 6 13.04 21.24 -18.40
CA ASN A 6 12.92 20.32 -17.26
C ASN A 6 11.50 19.79 -17.20
N ARG A 7 11.35 18.48 -17.23
CA ARG A 7 10.07 17.79 -17.08
C ARG A 7 10.12 16.91 -15.86
N ASN A 8 9.11 17.04 -15.01
CA ASN A 8 8.90 16.14 -13.90
C ASN A 8 8.02 14.98 -14.38
N PHE A 9 8.52 13.77 -14.21
CA PHE A 9 7.74 12.56 -14.45
C PHE A 9 7.27 12.02 -13.11
N TYR A 10 5.98 11.79 -13.01
CA TYR A 10 5.38 11.17 -11.83
C TYR A 10 4.99 9.75 -12.19
N SER A 11 5.24 8.83 -11.26
CA SER A 11 4.68 7.49 -11.34
C SER A 11 3.17 7.54 -11.11
N ALA A 12 2.45 6.64 -11.75
CA ALA A 12 1.00 6.56 -11.61
C ALA A 12 0.52 5.11 -11.68
N TYR A 13 -0.60 4.84 -11.01
CA TYR A 13 -1.44 3.69 -11.28
C TYR A 13 -2.62 4.14 -12.15
N PHE A 14 -3.05 3.26 -13.04
CA PHE A 14 -4.23 3.50 -13.87
C PHE A 14 -5.03 2.21 -14.01
N VAL A 15 -6.33 2.37 -14.18
CA VAL A 15 -7.28 1.28 -14.37
C VAL A 15 -7.92 1.40 -15.74
N LEU A 16 -7.88 0.30 -16.47
CA LEU A 16 -8.45 0.19 -17.81
C LEU A 16 -9.63 -0.77 -17.79
N ASP A 17 -10.68 -0.42 -18.52
CA ASP A 17 -11.74 -1.34 -18.87
C ASP A 17 -11.34 -2.09 -20.15
N ILE A 18 -11.21 -3.41 -20.02
CA ILE A 18 -10.87 -4.33 -21.11
C ILE A 18 -11.99 -5.38 -21.31
N THR A 19 -13.19 -5.08 -20.87
CA THR A 19 -14.33 -6.02 -20.89
C THR A 19 -14.68 -6.47 -22.31
N ASN A 20 -14.56 -5.57 -23.28
CA ASN A 20 -14.78 -5.88 -24.68
C ASN A 20 -13.42 -5.91 -25.41
N PRO A 21 -12.93 -7.10 -25.85
CA PRO A 21 -11.66 -7.23 -26.53
C PRO A 21 -11.66 -6.67 -27.98
N ASP A 22 -12.84 -6.41 -28.56
CA ASP A 22 -12.97 -5.92 -29.92
C ASP A 22 -12.86 -4.40 -30.04
N VAL A 23 -12.69 -3.70 -28.92
CA VAL A 23 -12.52 -2.25 -28.86
C VAL A 23 -11.27 -1.88 -28.05
N ASP A 24 -10.78 -0.68 -28.27
CA ASP A 24 -9.63 -0.17 -27.51
C ASP A 24 -9.93 -0.11 -26.01
N PRO A 25 -8.95 -0.44 -25.14
CA PRO A 25 -9.10 -0.31 -23.71
C PRO A 25 -9.48 1.11 -23.29
N LYS A 26 -10.49 1.22 -22.43
CA LYS A 26 -10.98 2.50 -21.93
C LYS A 26 -10.35 2.83 -20.58
N LEU A 27 -9.68 3.97 -20.48
CA LEU A 27 -9.21 4.47 -19.19
C LEU A 27 -10.40 4.80 -18.28
N LEU A 28 -10.50 4.14 -17.14
CA LEU A 28 -11.48 4.45 -16.09
C LEU A 28 -10.98 5.60 -15.22
N TRP A 29 -9.78 5.47 -14.68
CA TRP A 29 -9.13 6.52 -13.90
C TRP A 29 -7.62 6.28 -13.79
N SER A 30 -6.92 7.31 -13.36
CA SER A 30 -5.52 7.24 -12.98
C SER A 30 -5.31 7.91 -11.62
N PHE A 31 -4.30 7.42 -10.89
CA PHE A 31 -3.89 7.97 -9.60
C PHE A 31 -2.40 8.30 -9.64
N SER A 32 -2.08 9.52 -9.23
CA SER A 32 -0.72 9.99 -9.00
C SER A 32 -0.71 10.91 -7.79
N ASP A 33 0.31 10.81 -6.98
CA ASP A 33 0.50 11.62 -5.77
C ASP A 33 2.00 11.84 -5.54
N VAL A 34 2.37 13.00 -5.01
CA VAL A 34 3.78 13.33 -4.75
C VAL A 34 4.43 12.39 -3.73
N SER A 35 3.62 11.78 -2.87
CA SER A 35 4.06 10.83 -1.85
C SER A 35 3.95 9.37 -2.29
N LEU A 36 3.54 9.11 -3.54
CA LEU A 36 3.44 7.76 -4.08
C LEU A 36 4.81 7.12 -4.30
N GLY A 37 5.81 7.90 -4.70
CA GLY A 37 7.10 7.37 -5.13
C GLY A 37 6.98 6.58 -6.44
N LEU A 38 7.93 5.68 -6.68
CA LEU A 38 7.90 4.82 -7.86
C LEU A 38 6.88 3.69 -7.68
N THR A 39 6.10 3.41 -8.73
CA THR A 39 5.08 2.35 -8.72
C THR A 39 5.70 0.98 -8.95
N THR A 40 6.46 0.50 -7.97
CA THR A 40 7.18 -0.79 -8.02
C THR A 40 6.36 -1.95 -7.49
N GLY A 41 5.31 -1.67 -6.70
CA GLY A 41 4.44 -2.69 -6.11
C GLY A 41 3.31 -3.11 -7.05
N ILE A 42 2.89 -4.37 -6.92
CA ILE A 42 1.72 -4.90 -7.61
C ILE A 42 0.48 -4.57 -6.77
N PRO A 43 -0.56 -3.91 -7.36
CA PRO A 43 -1.80 -3.65 -6.65
C PRO A 43 -2.55 -4.93 -6.31
N SER A 44 -3.22 -4.94 -5.17
CA SER A 44 -4.22 -5.96 -4.80
C SER A 44 -5.62 -5.42 -4.98
N VAL A 45 -6.53 -6.25 -5.46
CA VAL A 45 -7.95 -5.93 -5.52
C VAL A 45 -8.67 -6.69 -4.43
N ILE A 46 -9.43 -5.97 -3.62
CA ILE A 46 -10.19 -6.53 -2.51
C ILE A 46 -11.67 -6.20 -2.63
N ARG A 47 -12.50 -7.08 -2.10
CA ARG A 47 -13.91 -6.83 -1.95
C ARG A 47 -14.24 -6.57 -0.48
N VAL A 48 -14.95 -5.49 -0.22
CA VAL A 48 -15.46 -5.14 1.11
C VAL A 48 -16.98 -5.03 1.07
N SER A 49 -17.65 -5.54 2.09
CA SER A 49 -19.10 -5.54 2.18
C SER A 49 -19.54 -5.44 3.65
N PRO A 50 -20.67 -4.79 3.95
CA PRO A 50 -21.19 -4.72 5.31
C PRO A 50 -21.78 -6.05 5.80
N THR A 51 -22.10 -6.97 4.88
CA THR A 51 -22.75 -8.24 5.19
C THR A 51 -21.80 -9.41 4.92
N ALA A 52 -21.74 -10.36 5.86
CA ALA A 52 -21.14 -11.65 5.64
C ALA A 52 -21.94 -12.45 4.58
N ASP A 53 -21.26 -13.41 3.95
CA ASP A 53 -21.85 -14.27 2.91
C ASP A 53 -22.50 -13.50 1.76
N ALA A 54 -21.85 -12.42 1.37
CA ALA A 54 -22.35 -11.49 0.37
C ALA A 54 -22.10 -11.94 -1.08
N LYS A 55 -22.14 -13.25 -1.37
CA LYS A 55 -22.00 -13.80 -2.73
C LYS A 55 -22.90 -13.10 -3.74
N THR A 56 -24.09 -12.77 -3.30
CA THR A 56 -25.18 -12.26 -4.16
C THR A 56 -25.48 -10.79 -3.92
N ASP A 57 -25.10 -10.24 -2.76
CA ASP A 57 -25.35 -8.83 -2.45
C ASP A 57 -24.17 -7.94 -2.88
N ASN A 58 -24.28 -7.42 -4.09
CA ASN A 58 -23.34 -6.40 -4.58
C ASN A 58 -23.84 -4.97 -4.36
N THR A 59 -25.00 -4.78 -3.75
CA THR A 59 -25.63 -3.45 -3.61
C THR A 59 -24.80 -2.52 -2.74
N ASN A 60 -24.25 -3.06 -1.67
CA ASN A 60 -23.45 -2.30 -0.69
C ASN A 60 -21.97 -2.70 -0.70
N ALA A 61 -21.60 -3.68 -1.51
CA ALA A 61 -20.21 -4.09 -1.65
C ALA A 61 -19.42 -3.09 -2.50
N LYS A 62 -18.14 -2.96 -2.19
CA LYS A 62 -17.18 -2.18 -2.96
C LYS A 62 -15.97 -3.03 -3.32
N TRP A 63 -15.45 -2.80 -4.49
CA TRP A 63 -14.16 -3.29 -4.90
C TRP A 63 -13.14 -2.19 -4.73
N MET A 64 -12.11 -2.46 -3.96
CA MET A 64 -11.06 -1.49 -3.68
C MET A 64 -9.74 -1.96 -4.28
N VAL A 65 -8.99 -1.04 -4.84
CA VAL A 65 -7.61 -1.29 -5.28
C VAL A 65 -6.67 -0.80 -4.18
N LEU A 66 -5.82 -1.70 -3.68
CA LEU A 66 -4.81 -1.41 -2.66
C LEU A 66 -3.43 -1.42 -3.29
N PHE A 67 -2.63 -0.42 -2.98
CA PHE A 67 -1.22 -0.37 -3.35
C PHE A 67 -0.42 0.43 -2.33
N GLY A 68 0.88 0.16 -2.28
CA GLY A 68 1.81 0.83 -1.40
C GLY A 68 2.53 1.98 -2.09
N SER A 69 3.01 2.95 -1.30
CA SER A 69 4.02 3.88 -1.76
C SER A 69 5.34 3.15 -2.02
N GLY A 70 5.92 3.36 -3.18
CA GLY A 70 7.23 2.82 -3.53
C GLY A 70 8.39 3.75 -3.17
N PRO A 71 9.62 3.40 -3.52
CA PRO A 71 10.81 4.21 -3.27
C PRO A 71 10.78 5.52 -4.09
N ASN A 72 11.47 6.55 -3.60
CA ASN A 72 11.57 7.85 -4.29
C ASN A 72 12.66 7.91 -5.37
N GLY A 73 13.40 6.84 -5.57
CA GLY A 73 14.50 6.75 -6.53
C GLY A 73 15.35 5.51 -6.30
N TYR A 74 16.49 5.46 -6.96
CA TYR A 74 17.48 4.42 -6.70
C TYR A 74 18.15 4.65 -5.35
N ALA A 75 18.57 3.57 -4.69
CA ALA A 75 19.22 3.63 -3.38
C ALA A 75 20.44 4.56 -3.35
N ALA A 76 21.16 4.68 -4.47
CA ALA A 76 22.30 5.57 -4.61
C ALA A 76 21.92 7.06 -4.75
N ASP A 77 20.69 7.32 -5.21
CA ASP A 77 20.19 8.67 -5.50
C ASP A 77 19.19 9.15 -4.44
N LEU A 78 18.92 8.33 -3.42
CA LEU A 78 18.05 8.73 -2.31
C LEU A 78 18.72 9.89 -1.58
N PRO A 79 18.08 11.07 -1.53
CA PRO A 79 18.65 12.20 -0.79
C PRO A 79 18.87 11.81 0.67
N ALA A 80 19.85 12.40 1.31
CA ALA A 80 20.25 12.12 2.69
C ALA A 80 19.12 12.26 3.73
N ALA A 81 17.97 12.82 3.33
CA ALA A 81 16.76 12.93 4.14
C ALA A 81 15.52 12.77 3.24
N PRO A 82 15.17 11.58 2.78
CA PRO A 82 13.91 11.40 2.07
C PRO A 82 12.74 11.69 2.99
N VAL A 83 11.85 12.48 2.48
CA VAL A 83 10.66 12.99 3.19
C VAL A 83 9.49 11.99 3.09
N GLN A 84 9.71 10.83 2.47
CA GLN A 84 8.64 9.88 2.17
C GLN A 84 8.31 9.00 3.37
N THR A 85 7.04 8.97 3.71
CA THR A 85 6.46 8.05 4.68
C THR A 85 5.80 6.90 3.93
N ALA A 86 6.09 5.67 4.33
CA ALA A 86 5.40 4.50 3.79
C ALA A 86 3.90 4.63 4.03
N SER A 87 3.12 4.45 2.97
CA SER A 87 1.66 4.59 3.02
C SER A 87 0.99 3.51 2.18
N VAL A 88 -0.13 3.01 2.68
CA VAL A 88 -1.09 2.21 1.90
C VAL A 88 -2.13 3.15 1.34
N TYR A 89 -2.40 3.03 0.06
CA TYR A 89 -3.49 3.71 -0.62
C TYR A 89 -4.60 2.71 -0.93
N ALA A 90 -5.84 3.13 -0.73
CA ALA A 90 -7.01 2.39 -1.12
C ALA A 90 -7.93 3.29 -1.96
N VAL A 91 -8.28 2.82 -3.14
CA VAL A 91 -9.09 3.53 -4.12
C VAL A 91 -10.26 2.66 -4.52
N ASP A 92 -11.47 3.20 -4.51
CA ASP A 92 -12.65 2.51 -5.02
C ASP A 92 -12.49 2.26 -6.52
N LEU A 93 -12.57 1.00 -6.94
CA LEU A 93 -12.35 0.59 -8.33
C LEU A 93 -13.32 1.27 -9.30
N LYS A 94 -14.57 1.45 -8.87
CA LYS A 94 -15.63 2.03 -9.69
C LYS A 94 -15.60 3.55 -9.72
N VAL A 95 -15.34 4.16 -8.58
CA VAL A 95 -15.42 5.62 -8.39
C VAL A 95 -14.10 6.31 -8.75
N GLY A 96 -12.97 5.66 -8.46
CA GLY A 96 -11.64 6.21 -8.65
C GLY A 96 -11.21 7.18 -7.56
N PRO A 97 -10.10 7.90 -7.76
CA PRO A 97 -9.50 8.75 -6.75
C PRO A 97 -10.25 10.06 -6.48
N GLY A 98 -11.20 10.43 -7.34
CA GLY A 98 -11.88 11.73 -7.27
C GLY A 98 -10.98 12.91 -7.65
N ALA A 99 -11.55 14.09 -7.73
CA ALA A 99 -10.81 15.32 -8.04
C ALA A 99 -9.81 15.62 -6.92
N GLY A 100 -8.55 15.84 -7.28
CA GLY A 100 -7.48 16.11 -6.31
C GLY A 100 -7.27 14.99 -5.29
N ASN A 101 -7.53 13.73 -5.68
CA ASN A 101 -7.41 12.55 -4.82
C ASN A 101 -8.32 12.57 -3.57
N SER A 102 -9.42 13.30 -3.62
CA SER A 102 -10.33 13.51 -2.47
C SER A 102 -11.03 12.24 -1.98
N GLN A 103 -11.05 11.18 -2.81
CA GLN A 103 -11.70 9.90 -2.47
C GLN A 103 -10.69 8.77 -2.24
N VAL A 104 -9.43 9.12 -2.09
CA VAL A 104 -8.37 8.16 -1.78
C VAL A 104 -8.22 8.03 -0.27
N THR A 105 -8.28 6.79 0.23
CA THR A 105 -7.86 6.52 1.60
C THR A 105 -6.36 6.31 1.63
N LYS A 106 -5.67 7.08 2.46
CA LYS A 106 -4.25 6.96 2.71
C LYS A 106 -4.01 6.61 4.17
N LEU A 107 -3.37 5.48 4.42
CA LEU A 107 -3.04 5.00 5.76
C LEU A 107 -1.52 4.99 5.91
N SER A 108 -1.00 5.70 6.90
CA SER A 108 0.44 5.69 7.20
C SER A 108 0.85 4.33 7.77
N ALA A 109 1.91 3.77 7.22
CA ALA A 109 2.54 2.54 7.72
C ALA A 109 3.87 2.82 8.43
N GLY A 110 4.05 4.01 8.97
CA GLY A 110 5.18 4.39 9.80
C GLY A 110 5.89 5.67 9.36
N SER A 111 7.01 5.96 10.02
CA SER A 111 7.80 7.18 9.87
C SER A 111 8.58 7.24 8.54
N PHE A 112 9.29 8.32 8.35
CA PHE A 112 10.06 8.67 7.17
C PHE A 112 11.02 7.59 6.66
N GLN A 113 11.49 7.78 5.43
CA GLN A 113 12.54 6.99 4.78
C GLN A 113 12.17 5.52 4.60
N SER A 114 10.94 5.31 4.18
CA SER A 114 10.44 3.95 3.99
C SER A 114 9.43 3.86 2.86
N PHE A 115 9.34 2.67 2.31
CA PHE A 115 8.39 2.34 1.25
C PHE A 115 7.81 0.94 1.48
N LEU A 116 6.75 0.61 0.74
CA LEU A 116 6.07 -0.67 0.84
C LEU A 116 6.40 -1.56 -0.36
N GLY A 117 6.43 -2.85 -0.10
CA GLY A 117 6.40 -3.89 -1.13
C GLY A 117 4.97 -4.20 -1.60
N ASN A 118 4.82 -5.37 -2.19
CA ASN A 118 3.52 -5.87 -2.64
C ASN A 118 2.57 -6.05 -1.45
N ILE A 119 1.29 -5.82 -1.72
CA ILE A 119 0.22 -6.06 -0.75
C ILE A 119 -0.48 -7.37 -1.12
N VAL A 120 -0.67 -8.25 -0.14
CA VAL A 120 -1.42 -9.49 -0.29
C VAL A 120 -2.64 -9.44 0.61
N ALA A 121 -3.81 -9.52 0.02
CA ALA A 121 -5.07 -9.51 0.76
C ALA A 121 -5.67 -10.91 0.85
N LEU A 122 -6.32 -11.20 1.97
CA LEU A 122 -6.90 -12.51 2.27
C LEU A 122 -8.32 -12.35 2.82
N ASP A 123 -9.18 -13.23 2.36
CA ASP A 123 -10.45 -13.61 2.96
C ASP A 123 -10.18 -14.87 3.80
N ARG A 124 -10.21 -14.74 5.13
CA ARG A 124 -9.79 -15.82 6.05
C ARG A 124 -10.88 -16.80 6.39
N ASP A 125 -12.11 -16.37 6.36
CA ASP A 125 -13.28 -17.16 6.73
C ASP A 125 -14.16 -17.56 5.53
N PHE A 126 -13.70 -17.19 4.32
CA PHE A 126 -14.32 -17.52 3.04
C PHE A 126 -15.75 -16.97 2.91
N ASP A 127 -16.00 -15.81 3.48
CA ASP A 127 -17.29 -15.12 3.40
C ASP A 127 -17.40 -14.14 2.24
N TYR A 128 -16.42 -14.18 1.31
CA TYR A 128 -16.30 -13.29 0.13
C TYR A 128 -16.02 -11.82 0.45
N ARG A 129 -15.49 -11.55 1.66
CA ARG A 129 -14.94 -10.26 2.05
C ARG A 129 -13.48 -10.42 2.37
N SER A 130 -12.70 -9.44 1.98
CA SER A 130 -11.29 -9.42 2.40
C SER A 130 -11.20 -8.90 3.83
N ASP A 131 -10.64 -9.71 4.73
CA ASP A 131 -10.51 -9.41 6.15
C ASP A 131 -9.26 -8.64 6.47
N VAL A 132 -8.17 -9.02 5.81
CA VAL A 132 -6.84 -8.52 6.12
C VAL A 132 -6.00 -8.35 4.86
N ALA A 133 -5.08 -7.42 4.91
CA ALA A 133 -4.00 -7.29 3.95
C ALA A 133 -2.65 -7.29 4.67
N TYR A 134 -1.68 -7.98 4.11
CA TYR A 134 -0.31 -8.07 4.61
C TYR A 134 0.64 -7.42 3.64
N PHE A 135 1.66 -6.75 4.16
CA PHE A 135 2.70 -6.13 3.35
C PHE A 135 3.97 -5.91 4.15
N GLY A 136 5.09 -5.91 3.44
CA GLY A 136 6.38 -5.54 3.98
C GLY A 136 6.64 -4.05 3.83
N ARG A 137 7.28 -3.46 4.82
CA ARG A 137 7.84 -2.11 4.79
C ARG A 137 9.35 -2.20 4.82
N THR A 138 10.01 -1.53 3.90
CA THR A 138 11.46 -1.37 3.89
C THR A 138 11.81 0.01 4.43
N ILE A 139 12.76 0.06 5.36
CA ILE A 139 13.20 1.27 6.04
C ILE A 139 14.66 1.51 5.71
N ASN A 140 14.94 2.71 5.21
CA ASN A 140 16.29 3.22 5.02
C ASN A 140 16.37 4.61 5.63
N ASP A 141 16.68 4.71 6.90
CA ASP A 141 16.76 5.96 7.65
C ASP A 141 18.19 6.53 7.71
N GLY A 142 19.05 6.06 6.82
CA GLY A 142 20.48 6.44 6.83
C GLY A 142 21.32 5.65 7.82
N SER A 143 20.69 4.82 8.65
CA SER A 143 21.38 3.85 9.51
C SER A 143 21.51 2.55 8.74
N LEU A 144 22.69 2.02 8.65
CA LEU A 144 22.91 0.66 8.17
C LEU A 144 22.72 -0.32 9.33
N PRO A 145 22.17 -1.46 9.09
CA PRO A 145 21.62 -2.01 7.84
C PRO A 145 20.19 -1.52 7.54
N TRP A 146 19.75 -1.72 6.29
CA TRP A 146 18.35 -1.57 5.94
C TRP A 146 17.50 -2.56 6.75
N ARG A 147 16.34 -2.08 7.18
CA ARG A 147 15.44 -2.87 8.02
C ARG A 147 14.12 -3.14 7.31
N GLY A 148 13.54 -4.28 7.62
CA GLY A 148 12.22 -4.66 7.17
C GLY A 148 11.26 -4.79 8.34
N LYS A 149 10.00 -4.41 8.10
CA LYS A 149 8.90 -4.66 9.04
C LYS A 149 7.73 -5.26 8.28
N MET A 150 7.00 -6.14 8.94
CA MET A 150 5.79 -6.71 8.38
C MET A 150 4.56 -6.14 9.08
N TYR A 151 3.56 -5.79 8.27
CA TYR A 151 2.34 -5.17 8.74
C TYR A 151 1.11 -5.96 8.35
N ARG A 152 0.09 -5.85 9.17
CA ARG A 152 -1.26 -6.32 8.91
C ARG A 152 -2.22 -5.13 8.92
N LEU A 153 -2.97 -4.97 7.85
CA LEU A 153 -4.09 -4.04 7.76
C LEU A 153 -5.39 -4.82 7.85
N THR A 154 -6.17 -4.59 8.88
CA THR A 154 -7.53 -5.14 8.98
C THR A 154 -8.46 -4.35 8.07
N THR A 155 -9.11 -5.03 7.14
CA THR A 155 -10.02 -4.44 6.14
C THR A 155 -11.45 -4.93 6.31
N GLY A 156 -11.65 -6.00 7.08
CA GLY A 156 -12.96 -6.56 7.41
C GLY A 156 -13.77 -5.70 8.37
N GLY A 157 -15.03 -6.06 8.55
CA GLY A 157 -15.89 -5.47 9.57
C GLY A 157 -16.45 -4.09 9.25
N CYS A 158 -16.63 -3.79 7.99
CA CYS A 158 -17.48 -2.67 7.57
C CYS A 158 -18.91 -2.96 8.05
N THR A 159 -19.36 -2.22 9.06
CA THR A 159 -20.68 -2.43 9.69
C THR A 159 -21.79 -1.58 9.10
N ASN A 160 -21.44 -0.59 8.28
CA ASN A 160 -22.37 0.37 7.70
C ASN A 160 -22.37 0.32 6.17
N ALA A 161 -23.52 0.49 5.57
CA ALA A 161 -23.68 0.67 4.14
C ALA A 161 -23.72 2.17 3.77
N PRO A 162 -22.95 2.64 2.75
CA PRO A 162 -21.91 1.91 2.02
C PRO A 162 -20.64 1.70 2.86
N CYS A 163 -19.90 0.66 2.53
CA CYS A 163 -18.65 0.37 3.21
C CYS A 163 -17.70 1.56 3.24
N SER A 164 -17.18 1.85 4.43
CA SER A 164 -16.21 2.91 4.67
C SER A 164 -14.86 2.34 5.08
N THR A 165 -13.79 2.92 4.56
CA THR A 165 -12.42 2.62 4.99
C THR A 165 -12.06 3.23 6.35
N SER A 166 -12.98 4.00 6.94
CA SER A 166 -12.75 4.69 8.23
C SER A 166 -12.58 3.75 9.42
N THR A 167 -12.93 2.47 9.26
CA THR A 167 -12.77 1.44 10.30
C THR A 167 -11.53 0.58 10.11
N TRP A 168 -10.79 0.77 9.01
CA TRP A 168 -9.62 -0.05 8.69
C TRP A 168 -8.46 0.21 9.64
N GLY A 169 -7.67 -0.84 9.90
CA GLY A 169 -6.54 -0.77 10.82
C GLY A 169 -6.93 -0.54 12.28
N VAL A 170 -5.97 -0.18 13.09
CA VAL A 170 -6.15 0.14 14.50
C VAL A 170 -6.21 1.65 14.70
N ASN A 171 -6.98 2.06 15.70
CA ASN A 171 -7.10 3.48 16.06
C ASN A 171 -6.01 3.84 17.08
N ASN A 172 -5.09 4.67 16.67
CA ASN A 172 -4.01 5.20 17.50
C ASN A 172 -4.23 6.70 17.70
N GLY A 173 -4.96 7.09 18.75
CA GLY A 173 -5.16 8.50 19.11
C GLY A 173 -5.88 9.35 18.03
N GLY A 174 -6.83 8.76 17.31
CA GLY A 174 -7.60 9.44 16.26
C GLY A 174 -7.09 9.22 14.83
N SER A 175 -5.89 8.71 14.67
CA SER A 175 -5.37 8.25 13.38
C SER A 175 -5.47 6.74 13.25
N ARG A 176 -5.74 6.25 12.06
CA ARG A 176 -5.76 4.82 11.81
C ARG A 176 -4.50 4.37 11.08
N SER A 177 -3.96 3.25 11.52
CA SER A 177 -2.73 2.68 10.97
C SER A 177 -2.80 1.16 10.91
N PRO A 178 -2.02 0.53 10.01
CA PRO A 178 -1.77 -0.91 10.07
C PRO A 178 -1.07 -1.32 11.38
N THR A 179 -1.29 -2.56 11.79
CA THR A 179 -0.61 -3.14 12.95
C THR A 179 0.74 -3.72 12.52
N GLU A 180 1.78 -3.32 13.19
CA GLU A 180 3.09 -3.96 13.04
C GLU A 180 3.05 -5.37 13.64
N MET A 181 3.53 -6.36 12.91
CA MET A 181 3.51 -7.76 13.30
C MET A 181 4.90 -8.30 13.61
N LEU A 182 5.88 -7.86 12.85
CA LEU A 182 7.23 -8.37 12.91
C LEU A 182 8.19 -7.24 12.57
N ASP A 183 9.14 -7.00 13.43
CA ASP A 183 10.32 -6.17 13.19
C ASP A 183 11.45 -7.10 12.79
N THR A 184 11.84 -7.03 11.54
CA THR A 184 12.95 -7.80 11.00
C THR A 184 14.06 -6.87 10.62
N PHE A 185 15.29 -7.31 10.88
CA PHE A 185 16.46 -6.60 10.46
C PHE A 185 17.31 -7.44 9.50
N TYR A 186 17.78 -6.81 8.49
CA TYR A 186 18.60 -7.44 7.50
C TYR A 186 19.97 -6.80 7.55
N ASP A 187 20.95 -7.55 8.01
CA ASP A 187 22.36 -7.13 7.94
C ASP A 187 22.98 -7.74 6.68
N TYR A 188 23.27 -6.90 5.71
CA TYR A 188 24.09 -7.26 4.57
C TYR A 188 25.49 -6.75 4.81
N ASN A 189 26.37 -7.61 5.26
CA ASN A 189 27.78 -7.29 5.36
C ASN A 189 28.41 -7.33 3.96
N SER A 190 28.46 -6.16 3.33
CA SER A 190 29.05 -5.99 2.00
C SER A 190 30.55 -6.33 1.93
N LEU A 191 31.23 -6.43 3.07
CA LEU A 191 32.65 -6.75 3.16
C LEU A 191 32.91 -8.26 3.22
N SER A 192 31.99 -9.02 3.78
CA SER A 192 32.16 -10.48 3.92
C SER A 192 31.36 -11.27 2.87
N GLY A 193 30.41 -10.66 2.18
CA GLY A 193 29.52 -11.34 1.25
C GLY A 193 28.62 -12.38 1.91
N THR A 194 28.52 -12.39 3.24
CA THR A 194 27.67 -13.28 3.99
C THR A 194 26.35 -12.62 4.32
N THR A 195 25.25 -13.33 4.01
CA THR A 195 23.92 -12.99 4.52
C THR A 195 23.80 -13.59 5.91
N GLU A 196 23.63 -12.76 6.92
CA GLU A 196 23.21 -13.24 8.23
C GLU A 196 21.70 -13.50 8.23
N GLU A 197 21.26 -14.52 8.98
CA GLU A 197 19.85 -14.91 9.04
C GLU A 197 18.96 -13.74 9.48
N MET A 198 17.84 -13.58 8.80
CA MET A 198 16.77 -12.71 9.26
C MET A 198 16.20 -13.28 10.56
N GLY A 199 16.53 -12.69 11.66
CA GLY A 199 15.96 -12.98 12.96
C GLY A 199 14.99 -11.92 13.42
N PRO A 200 14.04 -12.25 14.31
CA PRO A 200 13.24 -11.22 14.98
C PRO A 200 14.17 -10.34 15.83
N ASP A 201 13.90 -9.04 15.81
CA ASP A 201 14.59 -8.13 16.72
C ASP A 201 14.18 -8.46 18.16
N THR A 202 15.10 -9.08 18.90
CA THR A 202 14.87 -9.46 20.30
C THR A 202 14.99 -8.29 21.28
N THR A 203 15.29 -7.10 20.78
CA THR A 203 15.43 -5.89 21.63
C THR A 203 14.12 -5.13 21.83
N GLN A 204 13.05 -5.51 21.11
CA GLN A 204 11.72 -4.95 21.29
C GLN A 204 10.90 -5.88 22.21
N PRO A 205 10.33 -5.37 23.31
CA PRO A 205 9.39 -6.16 24.11
C PRO A 205 8.13 -6.43 23.28
N GLY A 206 7.74 -7.73 23.23
CA GLY A 206 6.57 -8.23 22.53
C GLY A 206 5.24 -7.71 23.07
#